data_890acc268e8a6c8347277c223e19968d
#
_entry.id   890acc268e8a6c8347277c223e19968d
#
_cell.length_a   1.000
_cell.length_b   1.000
_cell.length_c   1.000
_cell.angle_alpha   90.00
_cell.angle_beta   90.00
_cell.angle_gamma   90.00
#
_symmetry.space_group_name_H-M   'P 1'
#
loop_
_entity.id
_entity.type
_entity.pdbx_description
1 polymer ?
#
loop_
_entity_poly.entity_id
_entity_poly.type
_entity_poly.pdbx_seq_one_letter_code
_entity_poly.pdbx_strand_id
1 'polypeptide(L)' 'MPTESEIIEIRVQDALRKLLRMEIPNIRLATRLHNAPFKRVYNRVNDIKSKI' A
#
# COMPACT_ATOMS: atom_id res chain seq x y z
N MET A 1 5.42 -21.91 -4.34
CA MET A 1 5.21 -20.97 -3.24
C MET A 1 5.61 -19.57 -3.65
N PRO A 2 4.86 -18.54 -3.25
CA PRO A 2 5.28 -17.17 -3.56
C PRO A 2 6.56 -16.81 -2.82
N THR A 3 7.40 -16.02 -3.46
CA THR A 3 8.60 -15.49 -2.83
C THR A 3 8.22 -14.42 -1.80
N GLU A 4 9.15 -14.09 -0.93
CA GLU A 4 8.94 -13.02 0.04
C GLU A 4 8.59 -11.69 -0.65
N SER A 5 9.24 -11.40 -1.77
CA SER A 5 8.95 -10.20 -2.56
C SER A 5 7.52 -10.19 -3.09
N GLU A 6 7.02 -11.34 -3.54
CA GLU A 6 5.64 -11.45 -4.02
C GLU A 6 4.63 -11.25 -2.89
N ILE A 7 4.91 -11.79 -1.72
CA ILE A 7 4.06 -11.61 -0.55
C ILE A 7 4.00 -10.14 -0.15
N ILE A 8 5.13 -9.45 -0.14
CA ILE A 8 5.19 -8.02 0.18
C ILE A 8 4.41 -7.21 -0.84
N GLU A 9 4.54 -7.53 -2.13
CA GLU A 9 3.81 -6.83 -3.19
C GLU A 9 2.30 -7.00 -3.05
N ILE A 10 1.83 -8.19 -2.71
CA ILE A 10 0.41 -8.45 -2.47
C ILE A 10 -0.08 -7.57 -1.31
N ARG A 11 0.69 -7.51 -0.22
CA ARG A 11 0.34 -6.68 0.93
C ARG A 11 0.28 -5.19 0.57
N VAL A 12 1.22 -4.72 -0.24
CA VAL A 12 1.25 -3.34 -0.72
C VAL A 12 0.00 -3.04 -1.55
N GLN A 13 -0.36 -3.93 -2.47
CA GLN A 13 -1.55 -3.77 -3.29
C GLN A 13 -2.83 -3.74 -2.46
N ASP A 14 -2.94 -4.62 -1.46
CA ASP A 14 -4.09 -4.65 -0.57
C ASP A 14 -4.19 -3.36 0.24
N ALA A 15 -3.07 -2.85 0.73
CA ALA A 15 -3.05 -1.58 1.46
C ALA A 15 -3.48 -0.42 0.56
N LEU A 16 -3.06 -0.41 -0.70
CA LEU A 16 -3.48 0.60 -1.66
C LEU A 16 -4.98 0.56 -1.92
N ARG A 17 -5.54 -0.63 -2.07
CA ARG A 17 -6.98 -0.81 -2.23
C ARG A 17 -7.75 -0.29 -1.02
N LYS A 18 -7.24 -0.56 0.18
CA LYS A 18 -7.83 -0.04 1.40
C LYS A 18 -7.83 1.48 1.43
N LEU A 19 -6.72 2.09 1.04
CA LEU A 19 -6.59 3.54 0.97
C LEU A 19 -7.64 4.16 0.03
N LEU A 20 -7.88 3.54 -1.12
CA LEU A 20 -8.85 4.03 -2.09
C LEU A 20 -10.28 3.98 -1.57
N ARG A 21 -10.57 3.12 -0.61
CA ARG A 21 -11.88 2.99 0.00
C ARG A 21 -12.09 3.90 1.21
N MET A 22 -11.01 4.46 1.75
CA MET A 22 -11.09 5.35 2.90
C MET A 22 -11.58 6.73 2.48
N GLU A 23 -12.49 7.31 3.24
CA GLU A 23 -12.91 8.70 3.04
C GLU A 23 -11.73 9.65 3.26
N ILE A 24 -10.99 9.40 4.34
CA ILE A 24 -9.76 10.13 4.65
C ILE A 24 -8.60 9.16 4.53
N PRO A 25 -7.80 9.25 3.45
CA PRO A 25 -6.69 8.30 3.26
C PRO A 25 -5.69 8.38 4.40
N ASN A 26 -5.40 7.24 5.01
CA ASN A 26 -4.42 7.13 6.08
C ASN A 26 -3.45 6.00 5.75
N ILE A 27 -2.28 6.36 5.22
CA ILE A 27 -1.28 5.40 4.79
C ILE A 27 -0.78 4.54 5.95
N ARG A 28 -0.56 5.15 7.11
CA ARG A 28 -0.10 4.42 8.29
C ARG A 28 -1.09 3.35 8.72
N LEU A 29 -2.36 3.70 8.78
CA LEU A 29 -3.40 2.76 9.17
C LEU A 29 -3.50 1.61 8.17
N ALA A 30 -3.53 1.93 6.88
CA ALA A 30 -3.62 0.91 5.84
C ALA A 30 -2.43 -0.05 5.86
N THR A 31 -1.21 0.46 6.00
CA THR A 31 -0.01 -0.37 6.06
C THR A 31 0.01 -1.23 7.32
N ARG A 32 -0.46 -0.71 8.43
CA ARG A 32 -0.53 -1.44 9.68
C ARG A 32 -1.56 -2.58 9.61
N LEU A 33 -2.74 -2.30 9.05
CA LEU A 33 -3.81 -3.30 8.94
C LEU A 33 -3.40 -4.46 8.03
N HIS A 34 -2.69 -4.18 6.96
CA HIS A 34 -2.26 -5.19 5.99
C HIS A 34 -0.83 -5.67 6.22
N ASN A 35 -0.19 -5.21 7.29
CA ASN A 35 1.19 -5.56 7.62
C ASN A 35 2.13 -5.32 6.42
N ALA A 36 1.88 -4.22 5.70
CA ALA A 36 2.67 -3.83 4.53
C ALA A 36 3.76 -2.83 4.93
N PRO A 37 4.89 -2.78 4.18
CA PRO A 37 5.94 -1.81 4.47
C PRO A 37 5.48 -0.39 4.11
N PHE A 38 5.48 0.49 5.10
CA PHE A 38 5.02 1.87 4.95
C PHE A 38 5.71 2.59 3.79
N LYS A 39 7.03 2.51 3.74
CA LYS A 39 7.81 3.23 2.73
C LYS A 39 7.42 2.83 1.31
N ARG A 40 7.20 1.54 1.07
CA ARG A 40 6.80 1.06 -0.25
C ARG A 40 5.42 1.55 -0.65
N VAL A 41 4.48 1.50 0.29
CA VAL A 41 3.11 1.99 0.04
C VAL A 41 3.13 3.50 -0.18
N TYR A 42 3.87 4.23 0.62
CA TYR A 42 4.02 5.67 0.50
C TYR A 42 4.58 6.06 -0.87
N ASN A 43 5.66 5.40 -1.29
CA ASN A 43 6.27 5.67 -2.60
C ASN A 43 5.31 5.36 -3.75
N ARG A 44 4.54 4.29 -3.63
CA ARG A 44 3.56 3.90 -4.63
C ARG A 44 2.45 4.93 -4.77
N VAL A 45 1.96 5.45 -3.64
CA VAL A 45 0.95 6.49 -3.64
C VAL A 45 1.47 7.77 -4.30
N ASN A 46 2.69 8.17 -3.98
CA ASN A 46 3.32 9.33 -4.60
C ASN A 46 3.52 9.16 -6.10
N ASP A 47 3.90 7.97 -6.53
CA ASP A 47 4.07 7.66 -7.96
C ASP A 47 2.74 7.79 -8.71
N ILE A 48 1.66 7.31 -8.13
CA ILE A 48 0.32 7.44 -8.72
C ILE A 48 -0.08 8.91 -8.80
N LYS A 49 0.13 9.67 -7.73
CA LYS A 49 -0.21 11.10 -7.70
C LYS A 49 0.58 11.91 -8.72
N SER A 50 1.85 11.58 -8.93
CA SER A 50 2.69 12.35 -9.84
C SER A 50 2.33 12.13 -11.31
N LYS A 51 1.57 11.10 -11.63
CA LYS A 51 1.12 10.81 -13.01
C LYS A 51 -0.23 11.43 -13.35
N ILE A 52 -0.88 12.02 -12.39
CA ILE A 52 -2.13 12.74 -12.58
C ILE A 52 -1.80 14.21 -12.83
#